data_5c2f241873eda5dfdd082675c6705c3d
#
_entry.id   5c2f241873eda5dfdd082675c6705c3d
#
_cell.length_a   1.000
_cell.length_b   1.000
_cell.length_c   1.000
_cell.angle_alpha   90.00
_cell.angle_beta   90.00
_cell.angle_gamma   90.00
#
_symmetry.space_group_name_H-M   'P 1'
#
loop_
_entity.id
_entity.type
_entity.pdbx_description
1 polymer ?
#
loop_
_entity_poly.entity_id
_entity_poly.type
_entity_poly.pdbx_seq_one_letter_code
_entity_poly.pdbx_strand_id
1 'polypeptide(L)'
;MHSTFNIIKLHYQYLFYNLYYRKISAVMKRSEINHLIISSIEFFDRMNFKLPPWAFRKPEEWKGQYETCRGIVDNMLGWDLTDFGFNDFQKCGLILFTIRNGNPDKDKKPYAEKIMIVEEMQETPMHFHWSKMEDIINRGGGNLVIELYNSDEKEGLSDTPVAVTTDGILRTLISGGILVLTPGESICLEQGLYHRFYGERGKGKVLVGEVSAVNDDTSDNRFYKPVGRFPAIIEDEKPVHLLVSDYSSYL
;
A
#
# COMPACT_ATOMS: atom_id res chain seq x y z
N MET A 1 -21.84 37.33 -29.30
CA MET A 1 -20.73 37.68 -28.39
C MET A 1 -20.77 37.00 -26.99
N HIS A 2 -21.67 36.05 -26.70
CA HIS A 2 -21.78 35.40 -25.36
C HIS A 2 -21.10 34.04 -25.25
N SER A 3 -20.65 33.42 -26.36
CA SER A 3 -20.06 32.07 -26.30
C SER A 3 -18.56 32.03 -26.02
N THR A 4 -17.82 33.07 -26.37
CA THR A 4 -16.36 33.12 -26.22
C THR A 4 -15.92 33.40 -24.77
N PHE A 5 -16.75 34.09 -23.98
CA PHE A 5 -16.46 34.41 -22.59
C PHE A 5 -16.52 33.18 -21.64
N ASN A 6 -17.41 32.22 -21.97
CA ASN A 6 -17.55 31.01 -21.15
C ASN A 6 -16.40 30.01 -21.36
N ILE A 7 -15.84 29.93 -22.57
CA ILE A 7 -14.72 29.03 -22.89
C ILE A 7 -13.43 29.53 -22.20
N ILE A 8 -13.21 30.83 -22.15
CA ILE A 8 -12.04 31.42 -21.50
C ILE A 8 -12.12 31.23 -19.99
N LYS A 9 -13.32 31.34 -19.39
CA LYS A 9 -13.53 31.14 -17.94
C LYS A 9 -13.32 29.68 -17.52
N LEU A 10 -13.77 28.73 -18.34
CA LEU A 10 -13.51 27.30 -18.12
C LEU A 10 -12.02 26.95 -18.29
N HIS A 11 -11.35 27.59 -19.26
CA HIS A 11 -9.92 27.33 -19.48
C HIS A 11 -9.06 27.92 -18.35
N TYR A 12 -9.42 29.09 -17.80
CA TYR A 12 -8.77 29.68 -16.63
C TYR A 12 -9.06 28.87 -15.35
N GLN A 13 -10.28 28.35 -15.17
CA GLN A 13 -10.57 27.47 -14.03
C GLN A 13 -9.81 26.13 -14.13
N TYR A 14 -9.69 25.58 -15.35
CA TYR A 14 -8.91 24.36 -15.59
C TYR A 14 -7.40 24.57 -15.41
N LEU A 15 -6.87 25.74 -15.84
CA LEU A 15 -5.47 26.14 -15.60
C LEU A 15 -5.21 26.45 -14.14
N PHE A 16 -6.13 27.15 -13.43
CA PHE A 16 -6.03 27.42 -11.99
C PHE A 16 -6.15 26.14 -11.18
N TYR A 17 -7.05 25.23 -11.54
CA TYR A 17 -7.19 23.91 -10.93
C TYR A 17 -5.91 23.08 -11.12
N ASN A 18 -5.37 23.01 -12.34
CA ASN A 18 -4.11 22.33 -12.62
C ASN A 18 -2.87 23.00 -12.00
N LEU A 19 -2.83 24.33 -11.91
CA LEU A 19 -1.74 25.07 -11.24
C LEU A 19 -1.83 24.98 -9.71
N TYR A 20 -3.03 24.95 -9.15
CA TYR A 20 -3.24 24.81 -7.70
C TYR A 20 -2.98 23.37 -7.24
N TYR A 21 -3.40 22.37 -8.00
CA TYR A 21 -3.09 20.95 -7.72
C TYR A 21 -1.68 20.51 -8.14
N ARG A 22 -1.03 21.21 -9.08
CA ARG A 22 0.39 20.99 -9.39
C ARG A 22 1.36 21.52 -8.33
N LYS A 23 0.89 22.24 -7.31
CA LYS A 23 1.76 22.95 -6.36
C LYS A 23 1.92 22.29 -4.99
N ILE A 24 1.40 21.09 -4.79
CA ILE A 24 1.75 20.29 -3.62
C ILE A 24 1.91 18.84 -4.09
N SER A 25 2.95 18.53 -4.86
CA SER A 25 3.39 17.15 -4.87
C SER A 25 3.90 16.86 -3.46
N ALA A 26 3.35 15.86 -2.80
CA ALA A 26 3.91 15.32 -1.58
C ALA A 26 5.41 15.21 -1.78
N VAL A 27 6.15 15.71 -0.84
CA VAL A 27 7.59 15.64 -0.87
C VAL A 27 8.00 14.99 0.44
N MET A 28 8.55 13.79 0.36
CA MET A 28 9.13 13.09 1.50
C MET A 28 10.66 13.15 1.37
N LYS A 29 11.35 13.39 2.47
CA LYS A 29 12.81 13.38 2.47
C LYS A 29 13.34 11.97 2.54
N ARG A 30 14.46 11.71 1.88
CA ARG A 30 15.15 10.42 1.99
C ARG A 30 15.53 10.10 3.43
N SER A 31 15.91 11.09 4.22
CA SER A 31 16.18 10.94 5.66
C SER A 31 14.96 10.39 6.43
N GLU A 32 13.75 10.85 6.10
CA GLU A 32 12.51 10.36 6.71
C GLU A 32 12.23 8.91 6.29
N ILE A 33 12.44 8.59 5.00
CA ILE A 33 12.31 7.22 4.47
C ILE A 33 13.31 6.28 5.15
N ASN A 34 14.57 6.69 5.27
CA ASN A 34 15.60 5.94 5.97
C ASN A 34 15.20 5.63 7.42
N HIS A 35 14.66 6.64 8.14
CA HIS A 35 14.16 6.45 9.50
C HIS A 35 13.00 5.45 9.57
N LEU A 36 12.04 5.54 8.64
CA LEU A 36 10.91 4.62 8.56
C LEU A 36 11.38 3.17 8.31
N ILE A 37 12.33 2.96 7.39
CA ILE A 37 12.88 1.63 7.11
C ILE A 37 13.61 1.08 8.34
N ILE A 38 14.47 1.87 8.99
CA ILE A 38 15.21 1.43 10.19
C ILE A 38 14.23 1.07 11.31
N SER A 39 13.25 1.95 11.60
CA SER A 39 12.25 1.68 12.64
C SER A 39 11.39 0.45 12.33
N SER A 40 11.16 0.18 11.04
CA SER A 40 10.45 -1.01 10.58
C SER A 40 11.25 -2.29 10.83
N ILE A 41 12.53 -2.28 10.52
CA ILE A 41 13.44 -3.40 10.80
C ILE A 41 13.47 -3.71 12.30
N GLU A 42 13.59 -2.69 13.16
CA GLU A 42 13.54 -2.86 14.61
C GLU A 42 12.20 -3.44 15.09
N PHE A 43 11.10 -3.04 14.47
CA PHE A 43 9.79 -3.57 14.80
C PHE A 43 9.63 -5.03 14.35
N PHE A 44 10.08 -5.38 13.15
CA PHE A 44 10.11 -6.77 12.69
C PHE A 44 10.93 -7.66 13.61
N ASP A 45 12.09 -7.18 14.08
CA ASP A 45 12.92 -7.91 15.03
C ASP A 45 12.21 -8.13 16.38
N ARG A 46 11.53 -7.11 16.92
CA ARG A 46 10.72 -7.25 18.14
C ARG A 46 9.58 -8.24 17.99
N MET A 47 8.99 -8.32 16.80
CA MET A 47 7.93 -9.30 16.47
C MET A 47 8.50 -10.67 16.07
N ASN A 48 9.83 -10.85 16.14
CA ASN A 48 10.54 -12.05 15.69
C ASN A 48 10.24 -12.45 14.23
N PHE A 49 9.93 -11.46 13.39
CA PHE A 49 9.73 -11.65 11.95
C PHE A 49 11.04 -11.37 11.22
N LYS A 50 11.55 -12.36 10.48
CA LYS A 50 12.82 -12.23 9.76
C LYS A 50 12.62 -11.99 8.29
N LEU A 51 13.15 -10.87 7.80
CA LEU A 51 13.24 -10.57 6.38
C LEU A 51 14.35 -11.41 5.72
N PRO A 52 14.26 -11.66 4.40
CA PRO A 52 15.34 -12.30 3.67
C PRO A 52 16.62 -11.45 3.71
N PRO A 53 17.82 -12.06 3.72
CA PRO A 53 19.09 -11.32 3.86
C PRO A 53 19.30 -10.18 2.86
N TRP A 54 18.77 -10.31 1.65
CA TRP A 54 18.89 -9.27 0.62
C TRP A 54 18.10 -7.98 0.95
N ALA A 55 17.13 -8.02 1.88
CA ALA A 55 16.41 -6.85 2.36
C ALA A 55 17.33 -5.79 3.02
N PHE A 56 18.50 -6.23 3.48
CA PHE A 56 19.48 -5.42 4.19
C PHE A 56 20.67 -5.00 3.32
N ARG A 57 20.62 -5.27 2.01
CA ARG A 57 21.67 -4.85 1.08
C ARG A 57 21.80 -3.33 1.05
N LYS A 58 23.04 -2.85 1.09
CA LYS A 58 23.34 -1.43 0.88
C LYS A 58 23.23 -1.09 -0.61
N PRO A 59 22.99 0.18 -0.96
CA PRO A 59 22.86 0.60 -2.35
C PRO A 59 24.04 0.17 -3.26
N GLU A 60 25.26 0.20 -2.71
CA GLU A 60 26.47 -0.16 -3.45
C GLU A 60 26.54 -1.65 -3.82
N GLU A 61 25.86 -2.51 -3.06
CA GLU A 61 25.83 -3.97 -3.28
C GLU A 61 24.90 -4.39 -4.43
N TRP A 62 24.11 -3.46 -4.97
CA TRP A 62 23.20 -3.68 -6.09
C TRP A 62 23.86 -3.42 -7.44
N LYS A 63 24.93 -2.62 -7.46
CA LYS A 63 25.58 -2.17 -8.70
C LYS A 63 26.06 -3.35 -9.55
N GLY A 64 25.55 -3.42 -10.79
CA GLY A 64 25.90 -4.47 -11.75
C GLY A 64 25.35 -5.86 -11.39
N GLN A 65 24.37 -5.95 -10.47
CA GLN A 65 23.79 -7.21 -10.03
C GLN A 65 22.46 -7.55 -10.72
N TYR A 66 22.01 -6.78 -11.70
CA TYR A 66 20.69 -6.98 -12.31
C TYR A 66 20.46 -8.44 -12.73
N GLU A 67 21.38 -9.06 -13.47
CA GLU A 67 21.19 -10.43 -13.97
C GLU A 67 21.03 -11.47 -12.85
N THR A 68 21.73 -11.30 -11.72
CA THR A 68 21.63 -12.19 -10.55
C THR A 68 20.41 -11.89 -9.67
N CYS A 69 19.88 -10.67 -9.76
CA CYS A 69 18.77 -10.19 -8.95
C CYS A 69 17.47 -9.97 -9.75
N ARG A 70 17.40 -10.43 -11.02
CA ARG A 70 16.22 -10.22 -11.89
C ARG A 70 14.92 -10.56 -11.23
N GLY A 71 14.85 -11.68 -10.50
CA GLY A 71 13.63 -12.10 -9.80
C GLY A 71 13.20 -11.13 -8.70
N ILE A 72 14.11 -10.32 -8.17
CA ILE A 72 13.78 -9.25 -7.21
C ILE A 72 13.26 -8.03 -7.97
N VAL A 73 14.00 -7.57 -8.95
CA VAL A 73 13.73 -6.33 -9.70
C VAL A 73 12.48 -6.44 -10.56
N ASP A 74 12.41 -7.49 -11.38
CA ASP A 74 11.32 -7.72 -12.33
C ASP A 74 9.97 -7.97 -11.63
N ASN A 75 9.98 -8.51 -10.42
CA ASN A 75 8.79 -8.80 -9.63
C ASN A 75 8.51 -7.72 -8.57
N MET A 76 9.24 -6.60 -8.61
CA MET A 76 9.06 -5.47 -7.69
C MET A 76 9.12 -5.89 -6.22
N LEU A 77 10.08 -6.76 -5.86
CA LEU A 77 10.28 -7.18 -4.48
C LEU A 77 11.12 -6.14 -3.73
N GLY A 78 10.86 -5.96 -2.45
CA GLY A 78 11.67 -5.08 -1.60
C GLY A 78 10.86 -4.05 -0.84
N TRP A 79 11.59 -3.06 -0.32
CA TRP A 79 11.01 -1.94 0.42
C TRP A 79 10.19 -1.03 -0.47
N ASP A 80 9.05 -0.65 0.02
CA ASP A 80 8.16 0.31 -0.62
C ASP A 80 7.40 1.13 0.41
N LEU A 81 6.98 2.33 0.06
CA LEU A 81 6.14 3.15 0.91
C LEU A 81 5.28 4.08 0.05
N THR A 82 4.15 4.48 0.60
CA THR A 82 3.23 5.42 -0.04
C THR A 82 2.47 6.23 1.00
N ASP A 83 2.17 7.48 0.68
CA ASP A 83 1.19 8.30 1.39
C ASP A 83 -0.09 8.48 0.57
N PHE A 84 -0.24 7.66 -0.48
CA PHE A 84 -1.38 7.70 -1.41
C PHE A 84 -1.61 9.10 -2.02
N GLY A 85 -0.60 9.98 -2.03
CA GLY A 85 -0.68 11.33 -2.54
C GLY A 85 -1.41 12.33 -1.62
N PHE A 86 -1.65 11.97 -0.35
CA PHE A 86 -2.35 12.83 0.62
C PHE A 86 -1.41 13.81 1.34
N ASN A 87 -0.10 13.70 1.19
CA ASN A 87 0.91 14.54 1.87
C ASN A 87 0.88 14.45 3.40
N ASP A 88 0.37 13.36 3.93
CA ASP A 88 0.25 13.13 5.38
C ASP A 88 0.44 11.63 5.66
N PHE A 89 1.70 11.18 5.56
CA PHE A 89 2.06 9.77 5.78
C PHE A 89 1.60 9.25 7.14
N GLN A 90 1.62 10.09 8.17
CA GLN A 90 1.23 9.69 9.52
C GLN A 90 -0.26 9.35 9.62
N LYS A 91 -1.08 10.04 8.84
CA LYS A 91 -2.54 9.84 8.84
C LYS A 91 -2.98 8.83 7.79
N CYS A 92 -2.39 8.90 6.62
CA CYS A 92 -2.72 8.06 5.48
C CYS A 92 -1.42 7.63 4.81
N GLY A 93 -1.02 6.40 5.04
CA GLY A 93 0.27 5.92 4.54
C GLY A 93 0.49 4.46 4.83
N LEU A 94 1.47 3.90 4.17
CA LEU A 94 1.86 2.52 4.33
C LEU A 94 3.35 2.36 4.04
N ILE A 95 4.07 1.66 4.91
CA ILE A 95 5.40 1.12 4.65
C ILE A 95 5.31 -0.40 4.59
N LEU A 96 5.94 -0.98 3.59
CA LEU A 96 5.87 -2.41 3.34
C LEU A 96 7.18 -2.98 2.81
N PHE A 97 7.30 -4.29 2.87
CA PHE A 97 8.32 -5.07 2.19
C PHE A 97 7.65 -6.21 1.42
N THR A 98 7.77 -6.19 0.10
CA THR A 98 7.31 -7.29 -0.75
C THR A 98 8.35 -8.42 -0.70
N ILE A 99 7.98 -9.52 -0.02
CA ILE A 99 8.87 -10.67 0.19
C ILE A 99 8.94 -11.52 -1.07
N ARG A 100 7.80 -11.73 -1.72
CA ARG A 100 7.65 -12.45 -2.99
C ARG A 100 6.47 -11.94 -3.79
N ASN A 101 6.59 -12.04 -5.09
CA ASN A 101 5.51 -11.75 -6.02
C ASN A 101 5.73 -12.57 -7.30
N GLY A 102 4.66 -12.86 -8.02
CA GLY A 102 4.72 -13.41 -9.36
C GLY A 102 4.81 -12.31 -10.41
N ASN A 103 5.15 -12.72 -11.62
CA ASN A 103 5.05 -11.89 -12.81
C ASN A 103 4.46 -12.75 -13.92
N PRO A 104 3.17 -12.58 -14.28
CA PRO A 104 2.50 -13.43 -15.27
C PRO A 104 3.22 -13.50 -16.63
N ASP A 105 3.96 -12.45 -16.99
CA ASP A 105 4.69 -12.38 -18.25
C ASP A 105 6.07 -13.06 -18.21
N LYS A 106 6.62 -13.28 -17.01
CA LYS A 106 8.01 -13.71 -16.82
C LYS A 106 8.18 -14.98 -16.00
N ASP A 107 7.27 -15.29 -15.10
CA ASP A 107 7.34 -16.49 -14.27
C ASP A 107 5.97 -17.17 -14.07
N LYS A 108 5.97 -18.32 -13.40
CA LYS A 108 4.75 -19.12 -13.17
C LYS A 108 4.22 -19.00 -11.74
N LYS A 109 4.77 -18.12 -10.91
CA LYS A 109 4.36 -17.97 -9.52
C LYS A 109 2.99 -17.26 -9.44
N PRO A 110 1.93 -17.92 -8.93
CA PRO A 110 0.58 -17.36 -8.94
C PRO A 110 0.24 -16.59 -7.65
N TYR A 111 1.21 -16.27 -6.80
CA TYR A 111 0.99 -15.69 -5.47
C TYR A 111 2.01 -14.61 -5.14
N ALA A 112 1.62 -13.77 -4.18
CA ALA A 112 2.46 -12.76 -3.57
C ALA A 112 2.42 -12.85 -2.04
N GLU A 113 3.42 -12.31 -1.37
CA GLU A 113 3.47 -12.10 0.07
C GLU A 113 4.14 -10.75 0.37
N LYS A 114 3.48 -9.97 1.19
CA LYS A 114 3.99 -8.70 1.71
C LYS A 114 3.94 -8.71 3.23
N ILE A 115 4.82 -7.95 3.83
CA ILE A 115 4.80 -7.60 5.25
C ILE A 115 4.75 -6.08 5.38
N MET A 116 3.84 -5.58 6.19
CA MET A 116 3.52 -4.16 6.30
C MET A 116 3.54 -3.72 7.76
N ILE A 117 3.76 -2.45 8.00
CA ILE A 117 3.52 -1.83 9.30
C ILE A 117 2.40 -0.81 9.16
N VAL A 118 1.41 -0.94 10.03
CA VAL A 118 0.30 -0.01 10.13
C VAL A 118 0.36 0.64 11.51
N GLU A 119 0.56 1.96 11.53
CA GLU A 119 0.58 2.73 12.77
C GLU A 119 -0.84 2.94 13.32
N GLU A 120 -0.95 3.35 14.59
CA GLU A 120 -2.24 3.70 15.18
C GLU A 120 -2.94 4.78 14.36
N MET A 121 -4.19 4.54 13.96
CA MET A 121 -5.02 5.45 13.17
C MET A 121 -4.43 5.85 11.81
N GLN A 122 -3.33 5.24 11.37
CA GLN A 122 -2.81 5.40 10.03
C GLN A 122 -3.65 4.57 9.05
N GLU A 123 -4.26 5.23 8.11
CA GLU A 123 -5.26 4.64 7.22
C GLU A 123 -4.64 4.18 5.90
N THR A 124 -4.95 2.95 5.49
CA THR A 124 -4.89 2.53 4.09
C THR A 124 -6.24 2.85 3.46
N PRO A 125 -6.31 3.67 2.39
CA PRO A 125 -7.58 4.16 1.85
C PRO A 125 -8.53 3.07 1.40
N MET A 126 -9.84 3.34 1.46
CA MET A 126 -10.90 2.44 0.99
C MET A 126 -10.68 2.08 -0.49
N HIS A 127 -10.48 0.81 -0.79
CA HIS A 127 -10.23 0.27 -2.12
C HIS A 127 -10.70 -1.18 -2.22
N PHE A 128 -10.78 -1.68 -3.45
CA PHE A 128 -10.91 -3.11 -3.76
C PHE A 128 -9.95 -3.49 -4.90
N HIS A 129 -9.81 -4.79 -5.14
CA HIS A 129 -9.07 -5.36 -6.25
C HIS A 129 -10.02 -6.01 -7.25
N TRP A 130 -9.80 -5.77 -8.56
CA TRP A 130 -10.62 -6.43 -9.60
C TRP A 130 -10.29 -7.91 -9.75
N SER A 131 -9.02 -8.26 -9.64
CA SER A 131 -8.51 -9.62 -9.95
C SER A 131 -7.91 -10.31 -8.73
N LYS A 132 -7.28 -9.56 -7.84
CA LYS A 132 -6.56 -10.09 -6.68
C LYS A 132 -7.53 -10.46 -5.57
N MET A 133 -7.37 -11.67 -5.04
CA MET A 133 -7.88 -12.12 -3.75
C MET A 133 -6.72 -12.14 -2.77
N GLU A 134 -6.96 -11.73 -1.53
CA GLU A 134 -5.91 -11.63 -0.52
C GLU A 134 -6.39 -12.00 0.88
N ASP A 135 -5.49 -12.56 1.67
CA ASP A 135 -5.63 -12.68 3.11
C ASP A 135 -4.81 -11.58 3.80
N ILE A 136 -5.48 -10.78 4.64
CA ILE A 136 -4.85 -9.81 5.52
C ILE A 136 -4.77 -10.41 6.92
N ILE A 137 -3.56 -10.47 7.46
CA ILE A 137 -3.23 -11.23 8.67
C ILE A 137 -2.60 -10.30 9.71
N ASN A 138 -3.14 -10.23 10.90
CA ASN A 138 -2.46 -9.57 12.02
C ASN A 138 -1.36 -10.50 12.55
N ARG A 139 -0.10 -10.21 12.21
CA ARG A 139 1.08 -11.00 12.61
C ARG A 139 1.62 -10.63 13.98
N GLY A 140 1.09 -9.58 14.62
CA GLY A 140 1.51 -9.17 15.96
C GLY A 140 1.49 -7.66 16.17
N GLY A 141 1.76 -7.27 17.40
CA GLY A 141 1.67 -5.88 17.83
C GLY A 141 0.28 -5.52 18.34
N GLY A 142 -0.26 -4.40 17.85
CA GLY A 142 -1.61 -3.93 18.18
C GLY A 142 -2.72 -4.70 17.47
N ASN A 143 -3.93 -4.13 17.49
CA ASN A 143 -5.08 -4.67 16.78
C ASN A 143 -5.23 -3.95 15.43
N LEU A 144 -5.64 -4.70 14.40
CA LEU A 144 -5.95 -4.17 13.07
C LEU A 144 -7.46 -4.00 12.91
N VAL A 145 -7.89 -2.80 12.59
CA VAL A 145 -9.30 -2.47 12.34
C VAL A 145 -9.54 -2.46 10.84
N ILE A 146 -10.55 -3.18 10.38
CA ILE A 146 -10.90 -3.28 8.95
C ILE A 146 -12.38 -2.91 8.79
N GLU A 147 -12.66 -1.95 7.90
CA GLU A 147 -14.02 -1.55 7.50
C GLU A 147 -14.32 -2.05 6.09
N LEU A 148 -15.54 -2.57 5.88
CA LEU A 148 -15.90 -3.37 4.73
C LEU A 148 -17.21 -2.90 4.07
N TYR A 149 -17.20 -2.90 2.71
CA TYR A 149 -18.40 -2.73 1.89
C TYR A 149 -18.34 -3.67 0.68
N ASN A 150 -19.48 -4.17 0.23
CA ASN A 150 -19.55 -4.70 -1.11
C ASN A 150 -19.45 -3.57 -2.14
N SER A 151 -18.95 -3.86 -3.35
CA SER A 151 -19.09 -2.96 -4.48
C SER A 151 -20.45 -3.16 -5.15
N ASP A 152 -21.00 -2.08 -5.72
CA ASP A 152 -22.16 -2.13 -6.61
C ASP A 152 -21.73 -2.28 -8.09
N GLU A 153 -22.70 -2.37 -9.00
CA GLU A 153 -22.47 -2.51 -10.46
C GLU A 153 -21.73 -1.30 -11.08
N LYS A 154 -21.68 -0.17 -10.39
CA LYS A 154 -20.98 1.05 -10.81
C LYS A 154 -19.67 1.27 -10.07
N GLU A 155 -19.19 0.25 -9.36
CA GLU A 155 -18.01 0.31 -8.50
C GLU A 155 -18.15 1.34 -7.36
N GLY A 156 -19.37 1.59 -6.90
CA GLY A 156 -19.67 2.35 -5.70
C GLY A 156 -19.76 1.45 -4.46
N LEU A 157 -19.96 2.07 -3.29
CA LEU A 157 -20.22 1.34 -2.06
C LEU A 157 -21.68 0.86 -2.06
N SER A 158 -21.90 -0.43 -1.85
CA SER A 158 -23.23 -1.04 -1.75
C SER A 158 -23.74 -1.03 -0.30
N ASP A 159 -25.04 -0.87 -0.12
CA ASP A 159 -25.71 -0.98 1.17
C ASP A 159 -26.04 -2.41 1.60
N THR A 160 -25.62 -3.41 0.78
CA THR A 160 -25.88 -4.83 1.07
C THR A 160 -25.02 -5.33 2.23
N PRO A 161 -25.51 -6.29 3.03
CA PRO A 161 -24.70 -6.96 4.05
C PRO A 161 -23.46 -7.61 3.44
N VAL A 162 -22.33 -7.49 4.15
CA VAL A 162 -21.04 -8.05 3.75
C VAL A 162 -20.84 -9.40 4.41
N ALA A 163 -20.52 -10.41 3.62
CA ALA A 163 -20.12 -11.74 4.10
C ALA A 163 -18.61 -11.92 3.86
N VAL A 164 -17.87 -12.24 4.91
CA VAL A 164 -16.42 -12.48 4.86
C VAL A 164 -16.05 -13.68 5.70
N THR A 165 -14.89 -14.27 5.42
CA THR A 165 -14.33 -15.35 6.21
C THR A 165 -13.15 -14.86 7.03
N THR A 166 -13.18 -15.06 8.35
CA THR A 166 -12.06 -14.84 9.26
C THR A 166 -11.62 -16.19 9.81
N ASP A 167 -10.37 -16.59 9.54
CA ASP A 167 -9.79 -17.86 9.98
C ASP A 167 -10.70 -19.08 9.68
N GLY A 168 -11.36 -19.08 8.50
CA GLY A 168 -12.30 -20.13 8.09
C GLY A 168 -13.71 -19.99 8.67
N ILE A 169 -14.00 -18.96 9.47
CA ILE A 169 -15.31 -18.72 10.09
C ILE A 169 -16.06 -17.63 9.32
N LEU A 170 -17.24 -17.98 8.78
CA LEU A 170 -18.10 -17.02 8.09
C LEU A 170 -18.63 -15.95 9.07
N ARG A 171 -18.47 -14.70 8.69
CA ARG A 171 -18.98 -13.52 9.39
C ARG A 171 -19.91 -12.75 8.46
N THR A 172 -21.03 -12.27 9.00
CA THR A 172 -21.92 -11.35 8.26
C THR A 172 -21.97 -10.04 8.99
N LEU A 173 -21.70 -8.95 8.27
CA LEU A 173 -21.69 -7.58 8.78
C LEU A 173 -22.73 -6.74 8.03
N ILE A 174 -23.18 -5.66 8.63
CA ILE A 174 -23.88 -4.62 7.87
C ILE A 174 -22.90 -3.94 6.90
N SER A 175 -23.40 -3.25 5.90
CA SER A 175 -22.61 -2.37 5.03
C SER A 175 -21.84 -1.34 5.89
N GLY A 176 -20.54 -1.17 5.66
CA GLY A 176 -19.66 -0.35 6.49
C GLY A 176 -19.34 -0.98 7.85
N GLY A 177 -19.62 -2.25 8.02
CA GLY A 177 -19.31 -2.98 9.25
C GLY A 177 -17.80 -3.08 9.48
N ILE A 178 -17.41 -3.09 10.75
CA ILE A 178 -16.03 -3.10 11.20
C ILE A 178 -15.71 -4.44 11.84
N LEU A 179 -14.56 -5.02 11.46
CA LEU A 179 -13.90 -6.12 12.15
C LEU A 179 -12.62 -5.62 12.81
N VAL A 180 -12.32 -6.17 13.97
CA VAL A 180 -11.05 -5.96 14.66
C VAL A 180 -10.32 -7.29 14.69
N LEU A 181 -9.15 -7.36 14.05
CA LEU A 181 -8.28 -8.52 14.07
C LEU A 181 -7.26 -8.35 15.19
N THR A 182 -7.29 -9.22 16.17
CA THR A 182 -6.24 -9.33 17.19
C THR A 182 -5.05 -10.14 16.65
N PRO A 183 -3.86 -10.11 17.31
CA PRO A 183 -2.71 -10.88 16.86
C PRO A 183 -3.01 -12.36 16.62
N GLY A 184 -2.71 -12.84 15.41
CA GLY A 184 -2.95 -14.20 14.94
C GLY A 184 -4.17 -14.34 14.04
N GLU A 185 -5.15 -13.43 14.11
CA GLU A 185 -6.36 -13.49 13.29
C GLU A 185 -6.12 -12.99 11.85
N SER A 186 -6.91 -13.51 10.92
CA SER A 186 -6.88 -13.15 9.51
C SER A 186 -8.27 -12.97 8.91
N ILE A 187 -8.33 -12.27 7.79
CA ILE A 187 -9.53 -12.09 6.98
C ILE A 187 -9.20 -12.37 5.52
N CYS A 188 -10.09 -13.08 4.84
CA CYS A 188 -10.01 -13.27 3.40
C CYS A 188 -10.86 -12.19 2.69
N LEU A 189 -10.22 -11.44 1.80
CA LEU A 189 -10.82 -10.37 1.02
C LEU A 189 -10.93 -10.84 -0.44
N GLU A 190 -12.15 -11.06 -0.89
CA GLU A 190 -12.45 -11.46 -2.26
C GLU A 190 -12.41 -10.26 -3.21
N GLN A 191 -12.37 -10.55 -4.52
CA GLN A 191 -12.42 -9.53 -5.56
C GLN A 191 -13.67 -8.65 -5.42
N GLY A 192 -13.52 -7.34 -5.64
CA GLY A 192 -14.62 -6.39 -5.57
C GLY A 192 -15.07 -6.03 -4.17
N LEU A 193 -14.46 -6.59 -3.12
CA LEU A 193 -14.79 -6.26 -1.73
C LEU A 193 -14.03 -5.03 -1.28
N TYR A 194 -14.71 -3.91 -1.12
CA TYR A 194 -14.14 -2.68 -0.58
C TYR A 194 -13.68 -2.86 0.85
N HIS A 195 -12.46 -2.48 1.11
CA HIS A 195 -11.85 -2.51 2.44
C HIS A 195 -10.94 -1.30 2.66
N ARG A 196 -10.87 -0.85 3.90
CA ARG A 196 -9.80 -0.01 4.43
C ARG A 196 -9.39 -0.53 5.79
N PHE A 197 -8.16 -0.28 6.18
CA PHE A 197 -7.68 -0.70 7.49
C PHE A 197 -6.78 0.33 8.14
N TYR A 198 -6.67 0.23 9.47
CA TYR A 198 -5.83 1.09 10.30
C TYR A 198 -5.54 0.41 11.64
N GLY A 199 -4.48 0.84 12.33
CA GLY A 199 -4.20 0.38 13.69
C GLY A 199 -5.19 0.93 14.71
N GLU A 200 -5.68 0.08 15.63
CA GLU A 200 -6.59 0.51 16.69
C GLU A 200 -5.92 1.49 17.64
N ARG A 201 -6.62 2.58 17.99
CA ARG A 201 -6.11 3.62 18.88
C ARG A 201 -5.74 3.06 20.26
N GLY A 202 -4.55 3.40 20.75
CA GLY A 202 -4.05 3.01 22.07
C GLY A 202 -3.59 1.55 22.16
N LYS A 203 -3.44 0.86 21.01
CA LYS A 203 -2.98 -0.54 20.96
C LYS A 203 -1.58 -0.70 20.36
N GLY A 204 -0.98 0.38 19.87
CA GLY A 204 0.32 0.36 19.20
C GLY A 204 0.21 -0.05 17.74
N LYS A 205 1.35 -0.01 17.06
CA LYS A 205 1.45 -0.38 15.66
C LYS A 205 1.27 -1.89 15.44
N VAL A 206 0.80 -2.25 14.26
CA VAL A 206 0.46 -3.62 13.86
C VAL A 206 1.44 -4.11 12.82
N LEU A 207 1.92 -5.33 12.98
CA LEU A 207 2.61 -6.09 11.94
C LEU A 207 1.54 -6.82 11.11
N VAL A 208 1.39 -6.42 9.86
CA VAL A 208 0.36 -6.94 8.95
C VAL A 208 1.01 -7.76 7.85
N GLY A 209 0.63 -9.03 7.73
CA GLY A 209 0.97 -9.87 6.58
C GLY A 209 -0.12 -9.82 5.53
N GLU A 210 0.26 -9.84 4.27
CA GLU A 210 -0.62 -10.07 3.13
C GLU A 210 -0.13 -11.31 2.38
N VAL A 211 -1.03 -12.25 2.13
CA VAL A 211 -0.82 -13.36 1.20
C VAL A 211 -1.91 -13.25 0.14
N SER A 212 -1.51 -13.15 -1.11
CA SER A 212 -2.46 -12.84 -2.18
C SER A 212 -2.17 -13.58 -3.48
N ALA A 213 -3.08 -13.48 -4.44
CA ALA A 213 -2.74 -13.69 -5.84
C ALA A 213 -1.63 -12.73 -6.25
N VAL A 214 -1.10 -12.89 -7.48
CA VAL A 214 -0.08 -11.97 -8.02
C VAL A 214 -0.54 -10.53 -7.86
N ASN A 215 0.35 -9.70 -7.33
CA ASN A 215 0.06 -8.31 -7.05
C ASN A 215 0.52 -7.41 -8.22
N ASP A 216 -0.40 -6.59 -8.71
CA ASP A 216 -0.12 -5.48 -9.62
C ASP A 216 -0.74 -4.19 -9.05
N ASP A 217 0.05 -3.47 -8.26
CA ASP A 217 -0.40 -2.23 -7.61
C ASP A 217 -0.68 -1.09 -8.63
N THR A 218 -0.32 -1.26 -9.90
CA THR A 218 -0.52 -0.24 -10.92
C THR A 218 -1.85 -0.34 -11.64
N SER A 219 -2.41 -1.53 -11.76
CA SER A 219 -3.61 -1.80 -12.56
C SER A 219 -4.76 -2.47 -11.80
N ASP A 220 -4.52 -3.10 -10.65
CA ASP A 220 -5.52 -3.90 -9.93
C ASP A 220 -6.07 -3.25 -8.65
N ASN A 221 -5.96 -1.92 -8.50
CA ASN A 221 -6.48 -1.18 -7.35
C ASN A 221 -7.58 -0.20 -7.78
N ARG A 222 -8.79 -0.37 -7.25
CA ARG A 222 -9.89 0.57 -7.38
C ARG A 222 -10.10 1.33 -6.07
N PHE A 223 -9.52 2.50 -5.96
CA PHE A 223 -9.73 3.37 -4.81
C PHE A 223 -11.11 4.06 -4.91
N TYR A 224 -11.87 4.06 -3.82
CA TYR A 224 -13.18 4.72 -3.76
C TYR A 224 -13.07 6.22 -3.99
N LYS A 225 -12.08 6.87 -3.38
CA LYS A 225 -11.69 8.25 -3.67
C LYS A 225 -10.42 8.27 -4.50
N PRO A 226 -10.29 9.19 -5.46
CA PRO A 226 -9.03 9.32 -6.21
C PRO A 226 -7.84 9.49 -5.26
N VAL A 227 -6.79 8.73 -5.49
CA VAL A 227 -5.52 8.82 -4.79
C VAL A 227 -4.42 9.25 -5.75
N GLY A 228 -3.37 9.85 -5.21
CA GLY A 228 -2.14 10.12 -5.92
C GLY A 228 -1.20 8.92 -5.91
N ARG A 229 -0.07 9.07 -6.57
CA ARG A 229 1.06 8.15 -6.47
C ARG A 229 2.06 8.67 -5.44
N PHE A 230 3.16 7.96 -5.30
CA PHE A 230 4.28 8.25 -4.41
C PHE A 230 4.61 9.74 -4.28
N PRO A 231 4.99 10.19 -3.07
CA PRO A 231 5.60 11.50 -2.90
C PRO A 231 6.89 11.60 -3.75
N ALA A 232 7.15 12.78 -4.30
CA ALA A 232 8.46 13.05 -4.84
C ALA A 232 9.48 13.00 -3.69
N ILE A 233 10.60 12.29 -3.89
CA ILE A 233 11.63 12.15 -2.86
C ILE A 233 12.62 13.32 -2.98
N ILE A 234 12.87 14.03 -1.86
CA ILE A 234 14.03 14.91 -1.74
C ILE A 234 15.20 14.07 -1.25
N GLU A 235 16.21 13.95 -2.08
CA GLU A 235 17.44 13.21 -1.78
C GLU A 235 18.38 14.07 -0.92
N ASP A 236 18.01 14.27 0.35
CA ASP A 236 18.82 14.98 1.36
C ASP A 236 19.86 14.08 2.03
N GLU A 237 19.72 12.74 1.89
CA GLU A 237 20.66 11.73 2.33
C GLU A 237 20.79 10.62 1.28
N LYS A 238 21.76 9.72 1.46
CA LYS A 238 21.82 8.47 0.70
C LYS A 238 20.78 7.47 1.25
N PRO A 239 20.15 6.64 0.41
CA PRO A 239 19.28 5.58 0.90
C PRO A 239 20.06 4.58 1.76
N VAL A 240 19.49 4.16 2.89
CA VAL A 240 20.04 3.10 3.74
C VAL A 240 19.83 1.74 3.08
N HIS A 241 18.65 1.54 2.52
CA HIS A 241 18.26 0.43 1.65
C HIS A 241 17.45 0.98 0.49
N LEU A 242 17.49 0.31 -0.65
CA LEU A 242 16.76 0.76 -1.85
C LEU A 242 15.27 0.47 -1.72
N LEU A 243 14.46 1.42 -2.16
CA LEU A 243 13.07 1.19 -2.50
C LEU A 243 12.97 0.48 -3.86
N VAL A 244 11.85 -0.16 -4.13
CA VAL A 244 11.59 -0.75 -5.46
C VAL A 244 11.70 0.29 -6.59
N SER A 245 11.33 1.56 -6.31
CA SER A 245 11.45 2.68 -7.25
C SER A 245 12.89 3.13 -7.51
N ASP A 246 13.84 2.76 -6.65
CA ASP A 246 15.25 3.16 -6.78
C ASP A 246 16.04 2.24 -7.71
N TYR A 247 15.58 1.01 -7.96
CA TYR A 247 16.35 -0.01 -8.68
C TYR A 247 16.88 0.48 -10.02
N SER A 248 16.08 1.19 -10.80
CA SER A 248 16.50 1.72 -12.12
C SER A 248 17.67 2.69 -12.07
N SER A 249 17.95 3.28 -10.91
CA SER A 249 19.03 4.26 -10.71
C SER A 249 20.31 3.63 -10.15
N TYR A 250 20.23 2.39 -9.62
CA TYR A 250 21.34 1.74 -8.92
C TYR A 250 21.83 0.46 -9.59
N LEU A 251 21.06 -0.13 -10.53
CA LEU A 251 21.36 -1.34 -11.29
C LEU A 251 21.79 -1.04 -12.70
#